data_a6bbfe8da729b7db1beb21c3c60cfdd9
#
_entry.id   a6bbfe8da729b7db1beb21c3c60cfdd9
#
_cell.length_a   1.000
_cell.length_b   1.000
_cell.length_c   1.000
_cell.angle_alpha   90.00
_cell.angle_beta   90.00
_cell.angle_gamma   90.00
#
_symmetry.space_group_name_H-M   'P 1'
#
loop_
_entity.id
_entity.type
_entity.pdbx_description
1 polymer ?
#
loop_
_entity_poly.entity_id
_entity_poly.type
_entity_poly.pdbx_seq_one_letter_code
_entity_poly.pdbx_strand_id
1 'polypeptide(L)'
;LTACRLSIYELDKRLNEEEAYYTNINPEDYYKQSDLLGTKAYTAVDLSVSDSIRKLDTYVPSVSIRLDQAKAEKLGQKLFKADRKDFYKAFPDLFSGIYVKSDYGDGTVLYISQVQMDVVSIEYVTDSITGIKLKSKVNEEKDSIQYTGRTFNSTREIIQANRLANDTEAIQKCIDNSDWTYLKSPAGIFTQVTLPVSQIAEKLEGDTLNAVKLGIPIYNETSDKKFGMSMPRNVLLIRKKYKESFFENNQLSDGVTSSLFTPTSSTTNLTEYTYNNITKLINDCLKDRAAADKEIQEKKSITFQTFNDEGKIENHTVNNIKDWEELSDWNKAILIPVLVTTDASSNGYYGSSSNVIGIQHDLKPGYVRLKGGLKGEEKDSQGNPVYPENILKLEVVSTNFGSTKAK
;
A
#
# COMPACT_ATOMS: atom_id res chain seq x y z
N LEU A 1 -9.66 -17.66 -20.11
CA LEU A 1 -8.44 -17.56 -19.30
C LEU A 1 -7.31 -17.09 -20.20
N THR A 2 -6.86 -15.84 -20.01
CA THR A 2 -5.78 -15.28 -20.81
C THR A 2 -4.46 -15.92 -20.36
N ALA A 3 -3.62 -16.32 -21.32
CA ALA A 3 -2.28 -16.79 -21.05
C ALA A 3 -1.40 -15.58 -20.67
N CYS A 4 -0.65 -15.72 -19.60
CA CYS A 4 0.32 -14.74 -19.13
C CYS A 4 1.73 -15.35 -19.13
N ARG A 5 2.75 -14.51 -19.08
CA ARG A 5 4.15 -14.95 -18.98
C ARG A 5 4.89 -14.15 -17.92
N LEU A 6 5.61 -14.89 -17.07
CA LEU A 6 6.59 -14.31 -16.16
C LEU A 6 8.00 -14.56 -16.68
N SER A 7 8.83 -13.54 -16.58
CA SER A 7 10.26 -13.59 -16.82
C SER A 7 11.01 -13.18 -15.57
N ILE A 8 12.05 -13.94 -15.20
CA ILE A 8 12.87 -13.68 -14.02
C ILE A 8 14.26 -13.25 -14.48
N TYR A 9 14.73 -12.15 -13.92
CA TYR A 9 16.07 -11.59 -14.16
C TYR A 9 16.86 -11.57 -12.84
N GLU A 10 18.17 -11.87 -12.89
CA GLU A 10 19.08 -11.61 -11.78
C GLU A 10 19.31 -10.10 -11.67
N LEU A 11 19.32 -9.56 -10.46
CA LEU A 11 19.71 -8.17 -10.23
C LEU A 11 21.22 -8.02 -10.31
N ASP A 12 21.71 -7.03 -11.06
CA ASP A 12 23.12 -6.66 -11.09
C ASP A 12 23.49 -5.66 -9.98
N LYS A 13 22.48 -5.00 -9.40
CA LYS A 13 22.60 -4.11 -8.26
C LYS A 13 21.54 -4.47 -7.21
N ARG A 14 21.95 -4.68 -5.97
CA ARG A 14 21.02 -4.92 -4.86
C ARG A 14 20.30 -3.63 -4.44
N LEU A 15 19.13 -3.78 -3.86
CA LEU A 15 18.43 -2.71 -3.17
C LEU A 15 19.15 -2.36 -1.86
N ASN A 16 19.17 -1.10 -1.47
CA ASN A 16 19.77 -0.62 -0.24
C ASN A 16 18.77 -0.71 0.91
N GLU A 17 19.18 -1.27 2.04
CA GLU A 17 18.34 -1.44 3.23
C GLU A 17 17.97 -0.12 3.91
N GLU A 18 18.76 0.94 3.66
CA GLU A 18 18.55 2.27 4.23
C GLU A 18 17.67 3.17 3.36
N GLU A 19 17.26 2.71 2.16
CA GLU A 19 16.46 3.47 1.23
C GLU A 19 14.99 3.04 1.23
N ALA A 20 14.08 4.02 1.11
CA ALA A 20 12.66 3.75 0.87
C ALA A 20 12.39 3.61 -0.63
N TYR A 21 11.70 2.54 -1.03
CA TYR A 21 11.32 2.28 -2.41
C TYR A 21 9.82 2.44 -2.61
N TYR A 22 9.46 3.20 -3.63
CA TYR A 22 8.08 3.48 -3.99
C TYR A 22 7.68 2.74 -5.28
N THR A 23 6.39 2.72 -5.57
CA THR A 23 5.84 2.02 -6.75
C THR A 23 6.28 2.58 -8.10
N ASN A 24 6.94 3.73 -8.13
CA ASN A 24 7.55 4.33 -9.31
C ASN A 24 9.01 3.92 -9.52
N ILE A 25 9.54 2.99 -8.73
CA ILE A 25 10.90 2.46 -8.92
C ILE A 25 11.10 2.05 -10.38
N ASN A 26 12.26 2.42 -10.96
CA ASN A 26 12.63 1.98 -12.29
C ASN A 26 13.44 0.68 -12.21
N PRO A 27 12.89 -0.49 -12.57
CA PRO A 27 13.62 -1.74 -12.50
C PRO A 27 14.87 -1.77 -13.39
N GLU A 28 14.90 -1.01 -14.49
CA GLU A 28 16.02 -0.99 -15.45
C GLU A 28 17.32 -0.46 -14.83
N ASP A 29 17.24 0.21 -13.68
CA ASP A 29 18.41 0.66 -12.92
C ASP A 29 19.07 -0.49 -12.12
N TYR A 30 18.43 -1.68 -12.05
CA TYR A 30 18.82 -2.79 -11.18
C TYR A 30 19.06 -4.11 -11.92
N TYR A 31 18.67 -4.26 -13.19
CA TYR A 31 18.87 -5.45 -13.98
C TYR A 31 19.22 -5.16 -15.43
N LYS A 32 19.74 -6.13 -16.14
CA LYS A 32 19.99 -6.08 -17.59
C LYS A 32 19.19 -7.16 -18.32
N GLN A 33 18.79 -6.89 -19.55
CA GLN A 33 18.10 -7.88 -20.39
C GLN A 33 18.90 -9.18 -20.60
N SER A 34 20.23 -9.09 -20.56
CA SER A 34 21.14 -10.25 -20.64
C SER A 34 21.04 -11.18 -19.43
N ASP A 35 20.51 -10.68 -18.31
CA ASP A 35 20.50 -11.39 -17.03
C ASP A 35 19.23 -12.19 -16.81
N LEU A 36 18.48 -12.42 -17.90
CA LEU A 36 17.31 -13.30 -17.91
C LEU A 36 17.70 -14.70 -17.40
N LEU A 37 17.12 -15.12 -16.31
CA LEU A 37 17.30 -16.43 -15.70
C LEU A 37 16.35 -17.51 -16.26
N GLY A 38 15.10 -17.12 -16.54
CA GLY A 38 14.11 -18.04 -17.06
C GLY A 38 12.75 -17.38 -17.31
N THR A 39 11.92 -18.09 -18.06
CA THR A 39 10.55 -17.63 -18.38
C THR A 39 9.56 -18.77 -18.22
N LYS A 40 8.31 -18.42 -17.90
CA LYS A 40 7.19 -19.38 -17.83
C LYS A 40 5.91 -18.75 -18.30
N ALA A 41 5.26 -19.38 -19.26
CA ALA A 41 3.86 -19.12 -19.58
C ALA A 41 2.96 -19.83 -18.56
N TYR A 42 1.92 -19.13 -18.10
CA TYR A 42 0.97 -19.67 -17.13
C TYR A 42 -0.43 -19.10 -17.38
N THR A 43 -1.42 -19.69 -16.75
CA THR A 43 -2.79 -19.18 -16.65
C THR A 43 -3.16 -19.02 -15.18
N ALA A 44 -4.12 -18.14 -14.89
CA ALA A 44 -4.56 -17.87 -13.51
C ALA A 44 -5.05 -19.12 -12.76
N VAL A 45 -5.46 -20.16 -13.52
CA VAL A 45 -5.82 -21.47 -12.99
C VAL A 45 -4.90 -22.49 -13.63
N ASP A 46 -4.15 -23.24 -12.83
CA ASP A 46 -3.33 -24.34 -13.35
C ASP A 46 -4.21 -25.53 -13.76
N LEU A 47 -4.45 -25.64 -15.06
CA LEU A 47 -5.27 -26.71 -15.63
C LEU A 47 -4.52 -28.04 -15.72
N SER A 48 -3.21 -28.08 -15.46
CA SER A 48 -2.45 -29.33 -15.37
C SER A 48 -2.73 -30.11 -14.08
N VAL A 49 -3.24 -29.41 -13.05
CA VAL A 49 -3.66 -29.98 -11.79
C VAL A 49 -5.16 -30.27 -11.82
N SER A 50 -5.57 -31.44 -11.37
CA SER A 50 -6.99 -31.85 -11.37
C SER A 50 -7.84 -30.97 -10.44
N ASP A 51 -9.12 -30.81 -10.77
CA ASP A 51 -10.08 -30.05 -9.96
C ASP A 51 -10.18 -30.53 -8.52
N SER A 52 -10.08 -31.83 -8.31
CA SER A 52 -10.11 -32.42 -6.96
C SER A 52 -8.93 -31.99 -6.12
N ILE A 53 -7.73 -31.87 -6.69
CA ILE A 53 -6.55 -31.39 -5.98
C ILE A 53 -6.64 -29.89 -5.76
N ARG A 54 -7.06 -29.12 -6.76
CA ARG A 54 -7.20 -27.65 -6.63
C ARG A 54 -8.20 -27.20 -5.56
N LYS A 55 -9.15 -28.06 -5.21
CA LYS A 55 -10.16 -27.80 -4.15
C LYS A 55 -9.73 -28.21 -2.75
N LEU A 56 -8.54 -28.81 -2.59
CA LEU A 56 -8.01 -29.13 -1.28
C LEU A 56 -7.52 -27.87 -0.57
N ASP A 57 -7.81 -27.74 0.72
CA ASP A 57 -7.33 -26.63 1.55
C ASP A 57 -5.80 -26.57 1.64
N THR A 58 -5.13 -27.68 1.36
CA THR A 58 -3.66 -27.79 1.32
C THR A 58 -3.06 -27.40 -0.03
N TYR A 59 -3.87 -27.17 -1.06
CA TYR A 59 -3.38 -26.79 -2.36
C TYR A 59 -2.92 -25.33 -2.39
N VAL A 60 -1.63 -25.12 -2.67
CA VAL A 60 -1.04 -23.79 -2.86
C VAL A 60 -0.78 -23.57 -4.34
N PRO A 61 -1.50 -22.63 -4.99
CA PRO A 61 -1.22 -22.27 -6.37
C PRO A 61 0.20 -21.75 -6.51
N SER A 62 0.96 -22.24 -7.48
CA SER A 62 2.34 -21.81 -7.71
C SER A 62 2.68 -21.76 -9.19
N VAL A 63 3.61 -20.89 -9.55
CA VAL A 63 4.23 -20.85 -10.88
C VAL A 63 5.68 -21.25 -10.73
N SER A 64 6.02 -22.45 -11.17
CA SER A 64 7.39 -22.96 -11.12
C SER A 64 8.12 -22.60 -12.41
N ILE A 65 9.24 -21.88 -12.28
CA ILE A 65 10.07 -21.44 -13.41
C ILE A 65 11.42 -22.11 -13.32
N ARG A 66 11.73 -22.97 -14.30
CA ARG A 66 13.05 -23.56 -14.41
C ARG A 66 14.00 -22.55 -15.03
N LEU A 67 15.12 -22.33 -14.37
CA LEU A 67 16.17 -21.44 -14.86
C LEU A 67 16.89 -22.05 -16.07
N ASP A 68 17.46 -21.20 -16.92
CA ASP A 68 18.39 -21.63 -17.97
C ASP A 68 19.53 -22.43 -17.35
N GLN A 69 19.89 -23.56 -17.99
CA GLN A 69 20.84 -24.51 -17.40
C GLN A 69 22.20 -23.86 -17.13
N ALA A 70 22.77 -23.13 -18.09
CA ALA A 70 24.10 -22.54 -17.94
C ALA A 70 24.13 -21.47 -16.83
N LYS A 71 23.03 -20.69 -16.70
CA LYS A 71 22.87 -19.69 -15.65
C LYS A 71 22.62 -20.33 -14.29
N ALA A 72 21.82 -21.39 -14.24
CA ALA A 72 21.58 -22.16 -13.02
C ALA A 72 22.86 -22.78 -12.50
N GLU A 73 23.69 -23.38 -13.39
CA GLU A 73 25.01 -23.95 -13.03
C GLU A 73 25.96 -22.87 -12.50
N LYS A 74 26.03 -21.69 -13.16
CA LYS A 74 26.86 -20.58 -12.72
C LYS A 74 26.45 -20.06 -11.33
N LEU A 75 25.16 -19.86 -11.10
CA LEU A 75 24.62 -19.42 -9.81
C LEU A 75 24.84 -20.50 -8.73
N GLY A 76 24.54 -21.76 -9.06
CA GLY A 76 24.75 -22.89 -8.17
C GLY A 76 26.21 -23.02 -7.74
N GLN A 77 27.17 -22.82 -8.67
CA GLN A 77 28.60 -22.84 -8.35
C GLN A 77 29.02 -21.69 -7.43
N LYS A 78 28.47 -20.47 -7.64
CA LYS A 78 28.72 -19.35 -6.73
C LYS A 78 28.27 -19.69 -5.30
N LEU A 79 27.04 -20.20 -5.15
CA LEU A 79 26.47 -20.58 -3.86
C LEU A 79 27.20 -21.76 -3.21
N PHE A 80 27.66 -22.73 -4.00
CA PHE A 80 28.38 -23.90 -3.49
C PHE A 80 29.80 -23.57 -3.00
N LYS A 81 30.49 -22.64 -3.64
CA LYS A 81 31.85 -22.21 -3.28
C LYS A 81 31.88 -21.19 -2.13
N ALA A 82 30.73 -20.66 -1.71
CA ALA A 82 30.67 -19.71 -0.63
C ALA A 82 31.07 -20.30 0.71
N ASP A 83 31.73 -19.52 1.56
CA ASP A 83 32.11 -19.96 2.90
C ASP A 83 30.84 -20.27 3.73
N ARG A 84 30.82 -21.46 4.31
CA ARG A 84 29.68 -21.94 5.10
C ARG A 84 29.55 -21.21 6.44
N LYS A 85 30.65 -20.67 6.99
CA LYS A 85 30.61 -19.98 8.29
C LYS A 85 29.88 -18.66 8.25
N ASP A 86 30.05 -17.91 7.15
CA ASP A 86 29.47 -16.58 6.96
C ASP A 86 28.48 -16.54 5.78
N PHE A 87 27.91 -17.69 5.40
CA PHE A 87 27.08 -17.82 4.21
C PHE A 87 25.95 -16.80 4.15
N TYR A 88 25.19 -16.63 5.23
CA TYR A 88 24.07 -15.71 5.26
C TYR A 88 24.49 -14.24 5.15
N LYS A 89 25.65 -13.90 5.69
CA LYS A 89 26.20 -12.55 5.59
C LYS A 89 26.72 -12.26 4.17
N ALA A 90 27.32 -13.28 3.53
CA ALA A 90 27.85 -13.16 2.18
C ALA A 90 26.79 -13.35 1.08
N PHE A 91 25.64 -13.93 1.40
CA PHE A 91 24.60 -14.27 0.42
C PHE A 91 24.12 -13.07 -0.42
N PRO A 92 23.88 -11.86 0.14
CA PRO A 92 23.48 -10.70 -0.66
C PRO A 92 24.52 -10.25 -1.69
N ASP A 93 25.81 -10.53 -1.45
CA ASP A 93 26.89 -10.22 -2.40
C ASP A 93 27.06 -11.32 -3.47
N LEU A 94 26.62 -12.54 -3.15
CA LEU A 94 26.62 -13.66 -4.09
C LEU A 94 25.43 -13.61 -5.04
N PHE A 95 24.29 -13.16 -4.54
CA PHE A 95 23.02 -13.09 -5.24
C PHE A 95 22.24 -11.85 -4.79
N SER A 96 22.26 -10.81 -5.62
CA SER A 96 21.66 -9.51 -5.28
C SER A 96 20.13 -9.52 -5.24
N GLY A 97 19.50 -10.57 -5.74
CA GLY A 97 18.06 -10.72 -5.81
C GLY A 97 17.53 -10.99 -7.22
N ILE A 98 16.22 -10.91 -7.37
CA ILE A 98 15.55 -11.13 -8.64
C ILE A 98 14.56 -10.02 -8.96
N TYR A 99 14.41 -9.74 -10.24
CA TYR A 99 13.28 -8.98 -10.79
C TYR A 99 12.32 -9.94 -11.49
N VAL A 100 11.07 -9.95 -11.07
CA VAL A 100 9.99 -10.74 -11.68
C VAL A 100 9.14 -9.80 -12.55
N LYS A 101 9.15 -10.03 -13.84
CA LYS A 101 8.44 -9.22 -14.83
C LYS A 101 7.28 -10.00 -15.43
N SER A 102 6.08 -9.42 -15.39
CA SER A 102 4.97 -9.86 -16.25
C SER A 102 5.15 -9.17 -17.60
N ASP A 103 5.58 -9.90 -18.60
CA ASP A 103 5.96 -9.35 -19.90
C ASP A 103 5.01 -9.76 -21.06
N TYR A 104 3.98 -10.53 -20.74
CA TYR A 104 2.93 -10.89 -21.67
C TYR A 104 1.63 -11.27 -20.93
N GLY A 105 0.49 -10.90 -21.52
CA GLY A 105 -0.84 -11.16 -21.00
C GLY A 105 -1.37 -10.03 -20.13
N ASP A 106 -2.69 -9.98 -19.99
CA ASP A 106 -3.41 -8.95 -19.26
C ASP A 106 -4.56 -9.53 -18.42
N GLY A 107 -5.20 -8.68 -17.63
CA GLY A 107 -6.42 -9.00 -16.90
C GLY A 107 -6.24 -9.86 -15.66
N THR A 108 -5.00 -10.17 -15.24
CA THR A 108 -4.73 -10.95 -14.01
C THR A 108 -3.69 -10.25 -13.15
N VAL A 109 -4.02 -10.05 -11.88
CA VAL A 109 -3.08 -9.59 -10.86
C VAL A 109 -2.79 -10.75 -9.92
N LEU A 110 -1.52 -11.11 -9.80
CA LEU A 110 -1.07 -12.16 -8.90
C LEU A 110 -0.60 -11.55 -7.57
N TYR A 111 -1.10 -12.10 -6.47
CA TYR A 111 -0.57 -11.86 -5.14
C TYR A 111 0.48 -12.93 -4.85
N ILE A 112 1.75 -12.54 -4.90
CA ILE A 112 2.85 -13.44 -4.60
C ILE A 112 3.08 -13.38 -3.09
N SER A 113 2.65 -14.43 -2.38
CA SER A 113 2.83 -14.54 -0.93
C SER A 113 4.22 -15.03 -0.54
N GLN A 114 4.87 -15.77 -1.45
CA GLN A 114 6.20 -16.34 -1.21
C GLN A 114 6.93 -16.52 -2.53
N VAL A 115 8.22 -16.23 -2.52
CA VAL A 115 9.16 -16.61 -3.57
C VAL A 115 10.11 -17.65 -2.99
N GLN A 116 10.25 -18.76 -3.70
CA GLN A 116 11.11 -19.86 -3.30
C GLN A 116 12.12 -20.16 -4.41
N MET A 117 13.38 -20.31 -4.06
CA MET A 117 14.44 -20.77 -4.95
C MET A 117 14.95 -22.13 -4.48
N ASP A 118 14.78 -23.15 -5.32
CA ASP A 118 15.29 -24.49 -5.06
C ASP A 118 16.58 -24.70 -5.85
N VAL A 119 17.65 -24.99 -5.13
CA VAL A 119 18.95 -25.36 -5.71
C VAL A 119 19.12 -26.84 -5.54
N VAL A 120 19.12 -27.56 -6.66
CA VAL A 120 19.31 -29.00 -6.69
C VAL A 120 20.70 -29.30 -7.22
N SER A 121 21.51 -30.00 -6.44
CA SER A 121 22.83 -30.51 -6.83
C SER A 121 22.80 -32.01 -7.02
N ILE A 122 23.67 -32.49 -7.89
CA ILE A 122 23.90 -33.92 -8.11
C ILE A 122 25.23 -34.28 -7.43
N GLU A 123 25.16 -35.23 -6.53
CA GLU A 123 26.31 -35.74 -5.81
C GLU A 123 26.53 -37.23 -6.14
N TYR A 124 27.79 -37.64 -6.25
CA TYR A 124 28.09 -39.06 -6.35
C TYR A 124 27.95 -39.70 -4.97
N VAL A 125 27.29 -40.85 -4.92
CA VAL A 125 27.25 -41.65 -3.71
C VAL A 125 28.60 -42.32 -3.54
N THR A 126 29.25 -42.05 -2.41
CA THR A 126 30.56 -42.61 -2.10
C THR A 126 30.45 -43.53 -0.90
N ASP A 127 31.30 -44.55 -0.86
CA ASP A 127 31.49 -45.37 0.32
C ASP A 127 32.07 -44.51 1.45
N SER A 128 31.50 -44.62 2.63
CA SER A 128 31.82 -43.75 3.79
C SER A 128 33.22 -43.99 4.36
N ILE A 129 33.85 -45.16 4.09
CA ILE A 129 35.16 -45.54 4.61
C ILE A 129 36.24 -45.27 3.59
N THR A 130 36.01 -45.72 2.35
CA THR A 130 37.03 -45.67 1.29
C THR A 130 36.93 -44.40 0.42
N GLY A 131 35.82 -43.65 0.45
CA GLY A 131 35.57 -42.51 -0.41
C GLY A 131 35.38 -42.87 -1.90
N ILE A 132 35.34 -44.17 -2.25
CA ILE A 132 35.16 -44.61 -3.63
C ILE A 132 33.71 -44.44 -4.05
N LYS A 133 33.47 -43.98 -5.29
CA LYS A 133 32.14 -43.86 -5.86
C LYS A 133 31.50 -45.23 -5.99
N LEU A 134 30.28 -45.35 -5.48
CA LEU A 134 29.50 -46.57 -5.60
C LEU A 134 28.83 -46.64 -6.98
N LYS A 135 28.74 -47.87 -7.49
CA LYS A 135 28.03 -48.13 -8.75
C LYS A 135 26.51 -48.16 -8.56
N SER A 136 25.79 -47.76 -9.59
CA SER A 136 24.34 -47.83 -9.59
C SER A 136 23.85 -49.28 -9.57
N LYS A 137 22.88 -49.58 -8.70
CA LYS A 137 22.23 -50.92 -8.65
C LYS A 137 21.40 -51.25 -9.89
N VAL A 138 21.03 -50.22 -10.68
CA VAL A 138 20.20 -50.38 -11.90
C VAL A 138 21.07 -50.50 -13.14
N ASN A 139 22.22 -49.82 -13.15
CA ASN A 139 23.18 -49.89 -14.24
C ASN A 139 24.61 -49.82 -13.66
N GLU A 140 25.27 -50.97 -13.58
CA GLU A 140 26.60 -51.11 -12.95
C GLU A 140 27.73 -50.39 -13.72
N GLU A 141 27.49 -49.98 -14.97
CA GLU A 141 28.44 -49.16 -15.73
C GLU A 141 28.46 -47.72 -15.28
N LYS A 142 27.37 -47.25 -14.64
CA LYS A 142 27.21 -45.86 -14.18
C LYS A 142 27.46 -45.74 -12.68
N ASP A 143 28.05 -44.62 -12.28
CA ASP A 143 28.17 -44.26 -10.88
C ASP A 143 26.80 -43.95 -10.29
N SER A 144 26.58 -44.31 -9.03
CA SER A 144 25.38 -43.97 -8.29
C SER A 144 25.39 -42.48 -7.96
N ILE A 145 24.27 -41.81 -8.23
CA ILE A 145 24.08 -40.39 -7.94
C ILE A 145 22.93 -40.24 -6.97
N GLN A 146 23.02 -39.19 -6.14
CA GLN A 146 21.94 -38.73 -5.32
C GLN A 146 21.69 -37.24 -5.61
N TYR A 147 20.45 -36.82 -5.43
CA TYR A 147 20.04 -35.42 -5.53
C TYR A 147 19.96 -34.82 -4.12
N THR A 148 20.68 -33.72 -3.91
CA THR A 148 20.58 -32.94 -2.69
C THR A 148 19.97 -31.59 -3.05
N GLY A 149 19.00 -31.14 -2.28
CA GLY A 149 18.31 -29.87 -2.49
C GLY A 149 18.49 -28.93 -1.32
N ARG A 150 18.58 -27.65 -1.63
CA ARG A 150 18.46 -26.55 -0.66
C ARG A 150 17.45 -25.55 -1.14
N THR A 151 16.58 -25.14 -0.24
CA THR A 151 15.51 -24.21 -0.49
C THR A 151 15.81 -22.87 0.19
N PHE A 152 15.71 -21.80 -0.57
CA PHE A 152 15.77 -20.41 -0.08
C PHE A 152 14.37 -19.81 -0.23
N ASN A 153 13.84 -19.30 0.86
CA ASN A 153 12.51 -18.70 0.89
C ASN A 153 12.62 -17.19 1.13
N SER A 154 11.76 -16.41 0.47
CA SER A 154 11.59 -15.03 0.83
C SER A 154 10.93 -14.92 2.21
N THR A 155 11.53 -14.14 3.09
CA THR A 155 11.02 -13.82 4.42
C THR A 155 10.59 -12.36 4.47
N ARG A 156 10.06 -11.91 5.60
CA ARG A 156 9.72 -10.49 5.82
C ARG A 156 10.94 -9.57 5.89
N GLU A 157 12.12 -10.14 6.05
CA GLU A 157 13.40 -9.42 6.13
C GLU A 157 13.97 -9.10 4.75
N ILE A 158 13.41 -9.68 3.68
CA ILE A 158 13.84 -9.39 2.30
C ILE A 158 13.17 -8.12 1.81
N ILE A 159 13.97 -7.21 1.27
CA ILE A 159 13.45 -6.00 0.64
C ILE A 159 12.61 -6.39 -0.58
N GLN A 160 11.37 -5.92 -0.60
CA GLN A 160 10.44 -6.15 -1.70
C GLN A 160 9.95 -4.80 -2.22
N ALA A 161 10.19 -4.53 -3.48
CA ALA A 161 9.69 -3.35 -4.16
C ALA A 161 8.86 -3.78 -5.38
N ASN A 162 7.71 -3.11 -5.57
CA ASN A 162 6.82 -3.38 -6.69
C ASN A 162 6.74 -2.15 -7.58
N ARG A 163 7.01 -2.30 -8.87
CA ARG A 163 6.69 -1.27 -9.84
C ARG A 163 5.22 -1.42 -10.24
N LEU A 164 4.47 -0.35 -10.06
CA LEU A 164 3.07 -0.26 -10.47
C LEU A 164 2.89 0.99 -11.32
N ALA A 165 2.42 0.82 -12.52
CA ALA A 165 2.12 1.91 -13.43
C ALA A 165 0.61 1.94 -13.71
N ASN A 166 0.04 3.13 -13.69
CA ASN A 166 -1.33 3.35 -14.12
C ASN A 166 -1.34 3.85 -15.56
N ASP A 167 -2.44 3.61 -16.24
CA ASP A 167 -2.76 4.30 -17.48
C ASP A 167 -3.00 5.78 -17.16
N THR A 168 -2.10 6.65 -17.61
CA THR A 168 -2.15 8.11 -17.33
C THR A 168 -3.39 8.76 -17.93
N GLU A 169 -3.87 8.32 -19.08
CA GLU A 169 -5.09 8.88 -19.69
C GLU A 169 -6.33 8.48 -18.90
N ALA A 170 -6.39 7.24 -18.41
CA ALA A 170 -7.49 6.78 -17.57
C ALA A 170 -7.51 7.51 -16.22
N ILE A 171 -6.34 7.74 -15.61
CA ILE A 171 -6.21 8.54 -14.39
C ILE A 171 -6.67 9.98 -14.63
N GLN A 172 -6.21 10.61 -15.73
CA GLN A 172 -6.60 11.99 -16.05
C GLN A 172 -8.10 12.12 -16.24
N LYS A 173 -8.75 11.17 -16.93
CA LYS A 173 -10.22 11.13 -17.05
C LYS A 173 -10.94 11.05 -15.70
N CYS A 174 -10.35 10.36 -14.72
CA CYS A 174 -10.91 10.32 -13.37
C CYS A 174 -10.72 11.65 -12.63
N ILE A 175 -9.60 12.34 -12.84
CA ILE A 175 -9.32 13.66 -12.25
C ILE A 175 -10.25 14.72 -12.85
N ASP A 176 -10.42 14.70 -14.18
CA ASP A 176 -11.26 15.65 -14.91
C ASP A 176 -12.76 15.44 -14.62
N ASN A 177 -13.14 14.28 -14.10
CA ASN A 177 -14.51 14.02 -13.71
C ASN A 177 -14.80 14.64 -12.35
N SER A 178 -15.44 15.78 -12.37
CA SER A 178 -15.78 16.56 -11.21
C SER A 178 -17.02 16.07 -10.43
N ASP A 179 -17.79 15.12 -10.99
CA ASP A 179 -19.02 14.63 -10.37
C ASP A 179 -18.76 13.75 -9.13
N TRP A 180 -17.62 13.04 -9.13
CA TRP A 180 -17.27 12.03 -8.14
C TRP A 180 -15.80 12.17 -7.77
N THR A 181 -15.47 11.66 -6.58
CA THR A 181 -14.07 11.42 -6.22
C THR A 181 -13.80 9.93 -6.16
N TYR A 182 -12.52 9.56 -6.13
CA TYR A 182 -12.11 8.18 -6.31
C TYR A 182 -11.09 7.76 -5.28
N LEU A 183 -11.20 6.50 -4.83
CA LEU A 183 -10.10 5.81 -4.16
C LEU A 183 -9.70 4.61 -5.00
N LYS A 184 -8.43 4.49 -5.31
CA LYS A 184 -7.86 3.36 -6.03
C LYS A 184 -6.54 2.96 -5.40
N SER A 185 -6.36 1.66 -5.18
CA SER A 185 -5.08 1.02 -4.84
C SER A 185 -4.72 -0.02 -5.91
N PRO A 186 -3.45 -0.42 -6.05
CA PRO A 186 -2.24 0.25 -5.57
C PRO A 186 -1.86 1.44 -6.47
N ALA A 187 -0.90 2.27 -6.03
CA ALA A 187 -0.39 3.43 -6.78
C ALA A 187 -1.52 4.24 -7.40
N GLY A 188 -2.44 4.72 -6.56
CA GLY A 188 -3.76 5.05 -7.03
C GLY A 188 -4.11 6.52 -7.05
N ILE A 189 -5.41 6.76 -7.02
CA ILE A 189 -6.01 8.06 -6.81
C ILE A 189 -6.44 8.13 -5.35
N PHE A 190 -6.10 9.23 -4.69
CA PHE A 190 -6.52 9.53 -3.33
C PHE A 190 -7.48 10.72 -3.34
N THR A 191 -8.54 10.63 -2.55
CA THR A 191 -9.49 11.73 -2.40
C THR A 191 -8.96 12.72 -1.37
N GLN A 192 -8.83 13.99 -1.76
CA GLN A 192 -8.57 15.08 -0.84
C GLN A 192 -9.90 15.67 -0.33
N VAL A 193 -9.95 15.93 0.97
CA VAL A 193 -11.09 16.57 1.65
C VAL A 193 -10.62 17.86 2.27
N THR A 194 -11.30 18.96 1.94
CA THR A 194 -11.11 20.25 2.64
C THR A 194 -12.08 20.30 3.82
N LEU A 195 -11.55 20.33 5.02
CA LEU A 195 -12.34 20.39 6.24
C LEU A 195 -12.80 21.83 6.52
N PRO A 196 -14.07 22.08 6.87
CA PRO A 196 -14.61 23.43 7.06
C PRO A 196 -14.21 24.00 8.43
N VAL A 197 -12.91 24.01 8.73
CA VAL A 197 -12.38 24.35 10.06
C VAL A 197 -12.62 25.82 10.40
N SER A 198 -12.48 26.75 9.45
CA SER A 198 -12.76 28.17 9.67
C SER A 198 -14.24 28.37 10.04
N GLN A 199 -15.16 27.71 9.34
CA GLN A 199 -16.60 27.81 9.64
C GLN A 199 -16.93 27.21 11.00
N ILE A 200 -16.27 26.18 11.44
CA ILE A 200 -16.43 25.60 12.79
C ILE A 200 -15.94 26.61 13.83
N ALA A 201 -14.76 27.20 13.62
CA ALA A 201 -14.21 28.20 14.54
C ALA A 201 -15.11 29.43 14.71
N GLU A 202 -15.64 29.96 13.59
CA GLU A 202 -16.51 31.12 13.60
C GLU A 202 -17.87 30.85 14.25
N LYS A 203 -18.50 29.71 13.93
CA LYS A 203 -19.83 29.37 14.45
C LYS A 203 -19.84 28.95 15.92
N LEU A 204 -18.73 28.40 16.40
CA LEU A 204 -18.59 27.80 17.72
C LEU A 204 -17.54 28.54 18.55
N GLU A 205 -17.36 29.84 18.31
CA GLU A 205 -16.43 30.66 19.07
C GLU A 205 -16.77 30.60 20.58
N GLY A 206 -15.81 30.21 21.39
CA GLY A 206 -15.98 30.01 22.82
C GLY A 206 -16.57 28.66 23.25
N ASP A 207 -16.98 27.82 22.32
CA ASP A 207 -17.49 26.49 22.59
C ASP A 207 -16.33 25.48 22.67
N THR A 208 -16.56 24.40 23.43
CA THR A 208 -15.67 23.23 23.43
C THR A 208 -16.22 22.18 22.47
N LEU A 209 -15.40 21.74 21.53
CA LEU A 209 -15.74 20.65 20.62
C LEU A 209 -15.67 19.31 21.36
N ASN A 210 -16.79 18.60 21.45
CA ASN A 210 -16.86 17.29 22.11
C ASN A 210 -16.66 16.14 21.11
N ALA A 211 -17.36 16.21 19.98
CA ALA A 211 -17.24 15.22 18.92
C ALA A 211 -17.43 15.85 17.55
N VAL A 212 -16.63 15.41 16.60
CA VAL A 212 -16.77 15.74 15.18
C VAL A 212 -16.78 14.45 14.40
N LYS A 213 -17.90 14.13 13.74
CA LYS A 213 -18.06 12.92 12.94
C LYS A 213 -18.07 13.29 11.45
N LEU A 214 -17.28 12.59 10.67
CA LEU A 214 -17.22 12.73 9.22
C LEU A 214 -17.68 11.42 8.56
N GLY A 215 -18.72 11.51 7.74
CA GLY A 215 -19.21 10.44 6.89
C GLY A 215 -18.88 10.72 5.42
N ILE A 216 -18.33 9.72 4.74
CA ILE A 216 -18.01 9.80 3.31
C ILE A 216 -18.76 8.70 2.59
N PRO A 217 -19.92 9.01 2.00
CA PRO A 217 -20.78 8.03 1.36
C PRO A 217 -20.13 7.46 0.10
N ILE A 218 -20.36 6.17 -0.11
CA ILE A 218 -19.88 5.42 -1.26
C ILE A 218 -20.95 5.44 -2.34
N TYR A 219 -20.53 5.60 -3.58
CA TYR A 219 -21.40 5.39 -4.72
C TYR A 219 -21.48 3.89 -5.05
N ASN A 220 -22.61 3.27 -4.68
CA ASN A 220 -22.82 1.86 -4.95
C ASN A 220 -23.23 1.66 -6.41
N GLU A 221 -22.35 1.05 -7.19
CA GLU A 221 -22.70 0.54 -8.51
C GLU A 221 -23.36 -0.82 -8.36
N THR A 222 -24.56 -0.94 -8.89
CA THR A 222 -25.32 -2.20 -8.98
C THR A 222 -24.82 -3.12 -10.09
N SER A 223 -23.58 -2.98 -10.56
CA SER A 223 -23.06 -3.82 -11.61
C SER A 223 -22.63 -5.19 -11.07
N ASP A 224 -23.06 -6.26 -11.74
CA ASP A 224 -22.58 -7.63 -11.55
C ASP A 224 -21.07 -7.71 -11.87
N LYS A 225 -20.23 -7.28 -10.93
CA LYS A 225 -18.78 -7.30 -11.08
C LYS A 225 -18.21 -8.66 -10.72
N LYS A 226 -18.48 -9.66 -11.55
CA LYS A 226 -17.85 -10.98 -11.42
C LYS A 226 -16.32 -10.91 -11.45
N PHE A 227 -15.76 -9.86 -12.05
CA PHE A 227 -14.32 -9.63 -12.22
C PHE A 227 -13.89 -8.17 -11.87
N GLY A 228 -14.67 -7.45 -11.08
CA GLY A 228 -14.34 -6.10 -10.68
C GLY A 228 -13.30 -6.06 -9.55
N MET A 229 -12.60 -4.93 -9.44
CA MET A 229 -11.75 -4.66 -8.28
C MET A 229 -12.60 -4.59 -7.01
N SER A 230 -12.09 -5.13 -5.91
CA SER A 230 -12.75 -5.03 -4.61
C SER A 230 -12.66 -3.61 -4.08
N MET A 231 -13.65 -3.23 -3.28
CA MET A 231 -13.63 -1.95 -2.57
C MET A 231 -12.58 -1.96 -1.46
N PRO A 232 -11.75 -0.92 -1.32
CA PRO A 232 -10.85 -0.77 -0.18
C PRO A 232 -11.63 -0.83 1.14
N ARG A 233 -11.21 -1.70 2.06
CA ARG A 233 -11.91 -1.87 3.33
C ARG A 233 -11.36 -0.99 4.44
N ASN A 234 -10.04 -0.82 4.50
CA ASN A 234 -9.40 0.06 5.48
C ASN A 234 -8.98 1.34 4.78
N VAL A 235 -9.39 2.45 5.33
CA VAL A 235 -9.08 3.78 4.77
C VAL A 235 -8.57 4.70 5.87
N LEU A 236 -7.38 5.23 5.67
CA LEU A 236 -6.77 6.21 6.55
C LEU A 236 -7.20 7.62 6.09
N LEU A 237 -7.78 8.39 7.00
CA LEU A 237 -7.93 9.84 6.86
C LEU A 237 -6.73 10.48 7.54
N ILE A 238 -5.91 11.20 6.82
CA ILE A 238 -4.70 11.83 7.33
C ILE A 238 -4.62 13.28 6.87
N ARG A 239 -4.17 14.20 7.74
CA ARG A 239 -3.88 15.57 7.32
C ARG A 239 -2.78 15.55 6.26
N LYS A 240 -2.99 16.30 5.16
CA LYS A 240 -2.13 16.26 3.98
C LYS A 240 -0.66 16.48 4.31
N LYS A 241 -0.36 17.41 5.20
CA LYS A 241 1.02 17.76 5.61
C LYS A 241 1.79 16.62 6.29
N TYR A 242 1.10 15.62 6.85
CA TYR A 242 1.74 14.48 7.53
C TYR A 242 1.81 13.21 6.68
N LYS A 243 1.27 13.23 5.47
CA LYS A 243 1.17 12.04 4.62
C LYS A 243 2.52 11.34 4.42
N GLU A 244 3.54 12.08 4.00
CA GLU A 244 4.85 11.50 3.69
C GLU A 244 5.51 10.94 4.96
N SER A 245 5.63 11.75 6.01
CA SER A 245 6.26 11.34 7.27
C SER A 245 5.56 10.18 7.96
N PHE A 246 4.26 10.01 7.76
CA PHE A 246 3.49 8.91 8.34
C PHE A 246 3.98 7.55 7.82
N PHE A 247 4.11 7.41 6.51
CA PHE A 247 4.53 6.15 5.90
C PHE A 247 6.05 5.93 6.00
N GLU A 248 6.86 6.97 5.82
CA GLU A 248 8.32 6.88 5.95
C GLU A 248 8.76 6.47 7.36
N ASN A 249 8.07 6.94 8.38
CA ASN A 249 8.39 6.63 9.77
C ASN A 249 7.56 5.46 10.34
N ASN A 250 6.82 4.72 9.51
CA ASN A 250 5.97 3.59 9.91
C ASN A 250 5.03 3.94 11.09
N GLN A 251 4.41 5.12 11.04
CA GLN A 251 3.55 5.60 12.11
C GLN A 251 2.22 4.84 12.17
N LEU A 252 1.61 4.84 13.35
CA LEU A 252 0.25 4.36 13.55
C LEU A 252 -0.72 5.55 13.65
N SER A 253 -2.00 5.28 13.38
CA SER A 253 -3.04 6.30 13.54
C SER A 253 -3.17 6.71 15.01
N ASP A 254 -3.03 8.00 15.28
CA ASP A 254 -2.99 8.59 16.62
C ASP A 254 -4.30 9.30 17.01
N GLY A 255 -5.25 9.41 16.08
CA GLY A 255 -6.49 10.15 16.23
C GLY A 255 -6.32 11.68 16.28
N VAL A 256 -5.08 12.19 16.12
CA VAL A 256 -4.76 13.64 16.10
C VAL A 256 -4.40 14.08 14.68
N THR A 257 -3.39 13.47 14.10
CA THR A 257 -2.92 13.77 12.75
C THR A 257 -3.62 12.91 11.70
N SER A 258 -4.11 11.76 12.14
CA SER A 258 -4.77 10.76 11.30
C SER A 258 -5.85 9.99 12.05
N SER A 259 -6.83 9.46 11.33
CA SER A 259 -7.89 8.59 11.83
C SER A 259 -8.09 7.42 10.89
N LEU A 260 -8.15 6.20 11.44
CA LEU A 260 -8.29 4.97 10.66
C LEU A 260 -9.73 4.49 10.66
N PHE A 261 -10.30 4.28 9.48
CA PHE A 261 -11.52 3.52 9.31
C PHE A 261 -11.19 2.05 9.06
N THR A 262 -11.79 1.18 9.86
CA THR A 262 -11.76 -0.27 9.68
C THR A 262 -13.16 -0.81 9.90
N PRO A 263 -13.77 -1.50 8.92
CA PRO A 263 -15.10 -2.06 9.08
C PRO A 263 -15.08 -3.21 10.10
N THR A 264 -16.20 -3.40 10.81
CA THR A 264 -16.36 -4.56 11.67
C THR A 264 -16.41 -5.85 10.83
N SER A 265 -16.07 -6.98 11.44
CA SER A 265 -16.10 -8.29 10.76
C SER A 265 -17.49 -8.66 10.22
N SER A 266 -18.56 -8.16 10.81
CA SER A 266 -19.95 -8.36 10.38
C SER A 266 -20.40 -7.44 9.24
N THR A 267 -19.58 -6.45 8.83
CA THR A 267 -19.96 -5.53 7.75
C THR A 267 -19.82 -6.22 6.39
N THR A 268 -20.92 -6.70 5.85
CA THR A 268 -20.99 -7.31 4.51
C THR A 268 -21.17 -6.27 3.41
N ASN A 269 -21.90 -5.18 3.70
CA ASN A 269 -22.18 -4.10 2.78
C ASN A 269 -21.66 -2.78 3.34
N LEU A 270 -20.61 -2.24 2.75
CA LEU A 270 -20.04 -0.96 3.12
C LEU A 270 -20.67 0.13 2.23
N THR A 271 -21.37 1.07 2.86
CA THR A 271 -22.03 2.18 2.17
C THR A 271 -21.40 3.53 2.45
N GLU A 272 -20.52 3.61 3.45
CA GLU A 272 -19.91 4.84 3.91
C GLU A 272 -18.62 4.55 4.68
N TYR A 273 -17.61 5.39 4.51
CA TYR A 273 -16.46 5.46 5.40
C TYR A 273 -16.74 6.47 6.50
N THR A 274 -16.96 5.99 7.73
CA THR A 274 -17.37 6.83 8.86
C THR A 274 -16.23 6.99 9.87
N TYR A 275 -15.83 8.22 10.11
CA TYR A 275 -14.88 8.61 11.16
C TYR A 275 -15.67 9.22 12.32
N ASN A 276 -15.89 8.42 13.37
CA ASN A 276 -16.82 8.78 14.45
C ASN A 276 -16.37 9.95 15.30
N ASN A 277 -15.07 10.19 15.42
CA ASN A 277 -14.56 11.33 16.15
C ASN A 277 -13.20 11.80 15.64
N ILE A 278 -13.20 12.91 14.90
CA ILE A 278 -12.01 13.59 14.41
C ILE A 278 -11.79 14.94 15.10
N THR A 279 -12.34 15.14 16.29
CA THR A 279 -12.22 16.41 17.03
C THR A 279 -10.76 16.82 17.25
N LYS A 280 -9.90 15.87 17.60
CA LYS A 280 -8.47 16.16 17.80
C LYS A 280 -7.79 16.62 16.51
N LEU A 281 -8.18 16.03 15.36
CA LEU A 281 -7.68 16.44 14.05
C LEU A 281 -8.12 17.87 13.70
N ILE A 282 -9.39 18.22 13.95
CA ILE A 282 -9.88 19.59 13.78
C ILE A 282 -9.13 20.56 14.70
N ASN A 283 -8.94 20.19 15.97
CA ASN A 283 -8.20 21.02 16.91
C ASN A 283 -6.72 21.20 16.51
N ASP A 284 -6.11 20.20 15.89
CA ASP A 284 -4.75 20.30 15.35
C ASP A 284 -4.68 21.30 14.17
N CYS A 285 -5.70 21.32 13.31
CA CYS A 285 -5.84 22.37 12.28
C CYS A 285 -5.97 23.76 12.91
N LEU A 286 -6.82 23.91 13.92
CA LEU A 286 -7.00 25.20 14.61
C LEU A 286 -5.71 25.70 15.29
N LYS A 287 -4.91 24.80 15.86
CA LYS A 287 -3.59 25.16 16.42
C LYS A 287 -2.63 25.68 15.35
N ASP A 288 -2.60 25.06 14.16
CA ASP A 288 -1.78 25.54 13.05
C ASP A 288 -2.20 26.95 12.62
N ARG A 289 -3.50 27.18 12.49
CA ARG A 289 -4.05 28.49 12.14
C ARG A 289 -3.68 29.55 13.18
N ALA A 290 -3.83 29.24 14.45
CA ALA A 290 -3.49 30.16 15.54
C ALA A 290 -1.97 30.44 15.58
N ALA A 291 -1.13 29.44 15.30
CA ALA A 291 0.31 29.63 15.22
C ALA A 291 0.70 30.53 14.05
N ALA A 292 0.08 30.31 12.88
CA ALA A 292 0.32 31.14 11.69
C ALA A 292 -0.13 32.59 11.90
N ASP A 293 -1.31 32.81 12.47
CA ASP A 293 -1.81 34.16 12.77
C ASP A 293 -0.88 34.89 13.74
N LYS A 294 -0.44 34.23 14.81
CA LYS A 294 0.52 34.78 15.75
C LYS A 294 1.85 35.14 15.06
N GLU A 295 2.37 34.28 14.22
CA GLU A 295 3.64 34.53 13.52
C GLU A 295 3.50 35.74 12.55
N ILE A 296 2.38 35.84 11.82
CA ILE A 296 2.10 37.00 10.97
C ILE A 296 2.02 38.29 11.79
N GLN A 297 1.38 38.27 12.96
CA GLN A 297 1.29 39.42 13.83
C GLN A 297 2.66 39.86 14.36
N GLU A 298 3.50 38.92 14.75
CA GLU A 298 4.85 39.18 15.30
C GLU A 298 5.86 39.57 14.22
N LYS A 299 5.93 38.82 13.13
CA LYS A 299 6.97 38.96 12.10
C LYS A 299 6.51 39.71 10.85
N LYS A 300 5.22 40.10 10.76
CA LYS A 300 4.57 40.75 9.60
C LYS A 300 4.45 39.86 8.35
N SER A 301 4.95 38.63 8.39
CA SER A 301 4.82 37.65 7.32
C SER A 301 5.11 36.25 7.85
N ILE A 302 4.62 35.24 7.13
CA ILE A 302 4.94 33.83 7.33
C ILE A 302 5.38 33.21 6.01
N THR A 303 6.41 32.35 6.07
CA THR A 303 6.86 31.56 4.92
C THR A 303 6.57 30.09 5.19
N PHE A 304 5.98 29.41 4.21
CA PHE A 304 5.64 28.01 4.28
C PHE A 304 5.79 27.33 2.93
N GLN A 305 5.75 26.00 2.92
CA GLN A 305 5.89 25.17 1.72
C GLN A 305 4.61 24.38 1.46
N THR A 306 4.27 24.24 0.20
CA THR A 306 3.23 23.33 -0.27
C THR A 306 3.80 22.45 -1.40
N PHE A 307 3.08 21.38 -1.73
CA PHE A 307 3.36 20.59 -2.91
C PHE A 307 2.35 20.94 -4.00
N ASN A 308 2.84 21.25 -5.19
CA ASN A 308 1.96 21.45 -6.35
C ASN A 308 1.46 20.10 -6.90
N ASP A 309 0.66 20.14 -7.96
CA ASP A 309 0.06 18.96 -8.60
C ASP A 309 1.12 18.00 -9.19
N GLU A 310 2.32 18.49 -9.49
CA GLU A 310 3.45 17.70 -9.95
C GLU A 310 4.28 17.10 -8.80
N GLY A 311 3.89 17.36 -7.54
CA GLY A 311 4.65 16.95 -6.36
C GLY A 311 5.92 17.76 -6.08
N LYS A 312 6.10 18.92 -6.75
CA LYS A 312 7.22 19.81 -6.50
C LYS A 312 6.92 20.75 -5.34
N ILE A 313 7.95 21.07 -4.57
CA ILE A 313 7.86 22.02 -3.47
C ILE A 313 7.71 23.44 -4.01
N GLU A 314 6.71 24.15 -3.54
CA GLU A 314 6.48 25.58 -3.77
C GLU A 314 6.61 26.33 -2.45
N ASN A 315 7.36 27.44 -2.46
CA ASN A 315 7.55 28.31 -1.31
C ASN A 315 6.59 29.50 -1.42
N HIS A 316 5.83 29.75 -0.35
CA HIS A 316 4.91 30.86 -0.25
C HIS A 316 5.32 31.78 0.89
N THR A 317 5.19 33.10 0.68
CA THR A 317 5.34 34.10 1.75
C THR A 317 4.13 35.02 1.71
N VAL A 318 3.39 35.07 2.81
CA VAL A 318 2.17 35.87 2.94
C VAL A 318 2.24 36.75 4.18
N ASN A 319 1.45 37.84 4.19
CA ASN A 319 1.43 38.84 5.27
C ASN A 319 0.09 38.94 6.00
N ASN A 320 -0.88 38.10 5.64
CA ASN A 320 -2.19 38.04 6.30
C ASN A 320 -2.67 36.59 6.39
N ILE A 321 -3.57 36.35 7.32
CA ILE A 321 -4.06 35.00 7.61
C ILE A 321 -4.97 34.45 6.51
N LYS A 322 -5.68 35.27 5.77
CA LYS A 322 -6.58 34.83 4.71
C LYS A 322 -5.81 34.21 3.55
N ASP A 323 -4.74 34.86 3.10
CA ASP A 323 -3.87 34.33 2.05
C ASP A 323 -3.19 33.05 2.51
N TRP A 324 -2.83 32.95 3.80
CA TRP A 324 -2.28 31.73 4.37
C TRP A 324 -3.31 30.59 4.38
N GLU A 325 -4.55 30.86 4.77
CA GLU A 325 -5.64 29.87 4.75
C GLU A 325 -5.94 29.36 3.34
N GLU A 326 -5.86 30.25 2.34
CA GLU A 326 -6.13 29.90 0.94
C GLU A 326 -5.03 29.04 0.32
N LEU A 327 -3.76 29.40 0.55
CA LEU A 327 -2.63 28.78 -0.10
C LEU A 327 -2.10 27.56 0.63
N SER A 328 -2.25 27.49 1.97
CA SER A 328 -1.72 26.38 2.75
C SER A 328 -2.62 25.14 2.74
N ASP A 329 -2.04 24.00 3.13
CA ASP A 329 -2.77 22.74 3.27
C ASP A 329 -3.30 22.52 4.71
N TRP A 330 -3.45 23.61 5.49
CA TRP A 330 -3.74 23.57 6.92
C TRP A 330 -5.03 22.84 7.32
N ASN A 331 -6.04 22.85 6.47
CA ASN A 331 -7.33 22.18 6.69
C ASN A 331 -7.60 21.04 5.70
N LYS A 332 -6.57 20.60 4.95
CA LYS A 332 -6.71 19.54 3.97
C LYS A 332 -6.34 18.19 4.57
N ALA A 333 -7.18 17.21 4.33
CA ALA A 333 -6.95 15.80 4.67
C ALA A 333 -7.07 14.92 3.42
N ILE A 334 -6.44 13.76 3.46
CA ILE A 334 -6.42 12.81 2.35
C ILE A 334 -6.93 11.47 2.85
N LEU A 335 -7.74 10.83 2.03
CA LEU A 335 -8.19 9.45 2.20
C LEU A 335 -7.26 8.51 1.44
N ILE A 336 -6.70 7.55 2.14
CA ILE A 336 -5.70 6.61 1.58
C ILE A 336 -6.13 5.18 1.91
N PRO A 337 -6.29 4.30 0.89
CA PRO A 337 -6.46 2.87 1.11
C PRO A 337 -5.21 2.27 1.78
N VAL A 338 -5.40 1.55 2.88
CA VAL A 338 -4.28 1.02 3.66
C VAL A 338 -4.46 -0.46 4.00
N LEU A 339 -3.33 -1.15 4.08
CA LEU A 339 -3.22 -2.46 4.69
C LEU A 339 -2.94 -2.28 6.18
N VAL A 340 -3.77 -2.89 7.02
CA VAL A 340 -3.62 -2.87 8.47
C VAL A 340 -3.09 -4.21 8.94
N THR A 341 -1.96 -4.19 9.63
CA THR A 341 -1.41 -5.38 10.28
C THR A 341 -1.78 -5.34 11.76
N THR A 342 -2.34 -6.43 12.26
CA THR A 342 -2.73 -6.56 13.65
C THR A 342 -1.98 -7.69 14.32
N ASP A 343 -1.66 -7.52 15.59
CA ASP A 343 -1.19 -8.59 16.45
C ASP A 343 -2.36 -9.10 17.30
N ALA A 344 -2.66 -10.39 17.16
CA ALA A 344 -3.70 -11.04 17.95
C ALA A 344 -3.07 -11.58 19.25
N SER A 345 -3.07 -10.80 20.31
CA SER A 345 -2.73 -11.30 21.63
C SER A 345 -3.91 -12.11 22.19
N SER A 346 -3.80 -13.43 22.19
CA SER A 346 -4.76 -14.32 22.86
C SER A 346 -4.49 -14.31 24.37
N ASN A 347 -5.09 -13.38 25.09
CA ASN A 347 -5.20 -13.52 26.55
C ASN A 347 -6.43 -14.39 26.87
N GLY A 348 -6.16 -15.64 27.13
CA GLY A 348 -7.06 -16.79 27.18
C GLY A 348 -8.20 -16.77 28.19
N TYR A 349 -8.73 -15.71 28.70
CA TYR A 349 -9.93 -15.69 29.55
C TYR A 349 -10.81 -14.43 29.39
N TYR A 350 -10.31 -13.33 28.81
CA TYR A 350 -11.02 -12.04 28.73
C TYR A 350 -11.15 -11.49 27.31
N GLY A 351 -11.23 -12.32 26.29
CA GLY A 351 -11.42 -11.89 24.92
C GLY A 351 -10.09 -11.61 24.18
N SER A 352 -10.10 -11.79 22.87
CA SER A 352 -8.99 -11.45 22.00
C SER A 352 -9.01 -9.94 21.70
N SER A 353 -8.02 -9.20 22.15
CA SER A 353 -7.76 -7.85 21.64
C SER A 353 -6.74 -7.94 20.51
N SER A 354 -7.07 -7.39 19.35
CA SER A 354 -6.12 -7.21 18.26
C SER A 354 -5.62 -5.77 18.27
N ASN A 355 -4.31 -5.59 18.46
CA ASN A 355 -3.69 -4.28 18.38
C ASN A 355 -3.18 -4.04 16.95
N VAL A 356 -3.36 -2.84 16.44
CA VAL A 356 -2.75 -2.43 15.17
C VAL A 356 -1.26 -2.24 15.43
N ILE A 357 -0.43 -2.97 14.68
CA ILE A 357 1.03 -2.92 14.76
C ILE A 357 1.69 -2.36 13.49
N GLY A 358 0.93 -2.14 12.44
CA GLY A 358 1.42 -1.56 11.19
C GLY A 358 0.31 -1.04 10.30
N ILE A 359 0.59 0.06 9.63
CA ILE A 359 -0.27 0.66 8.61
C ILE A 359 0.60 0.98 7.41
N GLN A 360 0.28 0.39 6.26
CA GLN A 360 1.02 0.57 5.01
C GLN A 360 0.05 0.83 3.86
N HIS A 361 0.54 1.35 2.73
CA HIS A 361 -0.28 1.46 1.53
C HIS A 361 -0.85 0.10 1.13
N ASP A 362 -2.13 0.05 0.79
CA ASP A 362 -2.74 -1.19 0.29
C ASP A 362 -2.25 -1.45 -1.14
N LEU A 363 -1.55 -2.56 -1.32
CA LEU A 363 -1.07 -3.02 -2.63
C LEU A 363 -2.10 -3.91 -3.35
N LYS A 364 -3.23 -4.21 -2.73
CA LYS A 364 -4.30 -4.97 -3.39
C LYS A 364 -5.06 -4.08 -4.37
N PRO A 365 -5.38 -4.56 -5.57
CA PRO A 365 -6.24 -3.84 -6.47
C PRO A 365 -7.60 -3.57 -5.82
N GLY A 366 -7.84 -2.31 -5.57
CA GLY A 366 -9.07 -1.81 -4.98
C GLY A 366 -9.54 -0.56 -5.69
N TYR A 367 -10.86 -0.40 -5.79
CA TYR A 367 -11.46 0.76 -6.44
C TYR A 367 -12.82 1.05 -5.83
N VAL A 368 -13.08 2.33 -5.60
CA VAL A 368 -14.40 2.81 -5.19
C VAL A 368 -14.60 4.26 -5.64
N ARG A 369 -15.83 4.59 -6.03
CA ARG A 369 -16.27 5.97 -6.22
C ARG A 369 -16.91 6.48 -4.94
N LEU A 370 -16.58 7.73 -4.58
CA LEU A 370 -17.13 8.40 -3.42
C LEU A 370 -18.10 9.49 -3.86
N LYS A 371 -19.15 9.69 -3.10
CA LYS A 371 -20.04 10.83 -3.27
C LYS A 371 -19.35 12.11 -2.79
N GLY A 372 -19.78 13.24 -3.29
CA GLY A 372 -19.14 14.55 -3.07
C GLY A 372 -18.70 15.15 -4.40
N GLY A 373 -17.58 15.87 -4.37
CA GLY A 373 -17.09 16.61 -5.53
C GLY A 373 -18.03 17.76 -5.92
N LEU A 374 -17.85 18.31 -7.10
CA LEU A 374 -18.64 19.45 -7.59
C LEU A 374 -20.14 19.12 -7.68
N LYS A 375 -20.50 17.88 -7.93
CA LYS A 375 -21.88 17.46 -7.95
C LYS A 375 -22.61 17.64 -6.62
N GLY A 376 -21.89 17.54 -5.50
CA GLY A 376 -22.41 17.86 -4.18
C GLY A 376 -22.57 19.36 -3.93
N GLU A 377 -21.87 20.19 -4.70
CA GLU A 377 -21.87 21.65 -4.60
C GLU A 377 -22.88 22.32 -5.54
N GLU A 378 -23.45 21.58 -6.52
CA GLU A 378 -24.44 22.10 -7.45
C GLU A 378 -25.71 22.59 -6.72
N LYS A 379 -26.14 23.82 -7.03
CA LYS A 379 -27.33 24.44 -6.49
C LYS A 379 -28.28 24.86 -7.61
N ASP A 380 -29.57 24.77 -7.31
CA ASP A 380 -30.62 25.31 -8.19
C ASP A 380 -30.65 26.85 -8.16
N SER A 381 -31.52 27.45 -8.96
CA SER A 381 -31.71 28.91 -9.01
C SER A 381 -32.21 29.53 -7.68
N GLN A 382 -32.67 28.70 -6.76
CA GLN A 382 -33.14 29.10 -5.43
C GLN A 382 -32.07 28.87 -4.34
N GLY A 383 -30.89 28.32 -4.72
CA GLY A 383 -29.80 28.05 -3.81
C GLY A 383 -29.88 26.70 -3.09
N ASN A 384 -30.83 25.84 -3.43
CA ASN A 384 -30.96 24.52 -2.83
C ASN A 384 -30.01 23.50 -3.56
N PRO A 385 -29.47 22.52 -2.84
CA PRO A 385 -28.68 21.47 -3.46
C PRO A 385 -29.49 20.68 -4.49
N VAL A 386 -28.92 20.50 -5.70
CA VAL A 386 -29.54 19.67 -6.76
C VAL A 386 -29.39 18.18 -6.44
N TYR A 387 -28.25 17.81 -5.84
CA TYR A 387 -27.96 16.44 -5.47
C TYR A 387 -27.68 16.31 -3.97
N PRO A 388 -28.69 16.40 -3.10
CA PRO A 388 -28.50 16.41 -1.64
C PRO A 388 -27.85 15.12 -1.12
N GLU A 389 -27.98 14.00 -1.84
CA GLU A 389 -27.33 12.74 -1.49
C GLU A 389 -25.82 12.70 -1.74
N ASN A 390 -25.29 13.70 -2.47
CA ASN A 390 -23.86 13.82 -2.76
C ASN A 390 -23.15 14.78 -1.80
N ILE A 391 -23.89 15.47 -0.92
CA ILE A 391 -23.30 16.39 0.05
C ILE A 391 -22.59 15.59 1.14
N LEU A 392 -21.33 15.90 1.37
CA LEU A 392 -20.60 15.37 2.53
C LEU A 392 -21.13 16.03 3.81
N LYS A 393 -21.37 15.22 4.83
CA LYS A 393 -21.89 15.69 6.13
C LYS A 393 -20.80 15.61 7.18
N LEU A 394 -20.58 16.74 7.85
CA LEU A 394 -19.79 16.83 9.05
C LEU A 394 -20.72 17.14 10.21
N GLU A 395 -20.86 16.20 11.15
CA GLU A 395 -21.67 16.37 12.35
C GLU A 395 -20.78 16.88 13.48
N VAL A 396 -21.13 18.01 14.08
CA VAL A 396 -20.35 18.64 15.15
C VAL A 396 -21.20 18.73 16.42
N VAL A 397 -20.64 18.22 17.50
CA VAL A 397 -21.23 18.34 18.85
C VAL A 397 -20.30 19.22 19.68
N SER A 398 -20.84 20.33 20.17
CA SER A 398 -20.13 21.28 21.05
C SER A 398 -20.88 21.53 22.35
N THR A 399 -20.16 22.01 23.34
CA THR A 399 -20.73 22.50 24.61
C THR A 399 -20.37 23.96 24.78
N ASN A 400 -21.39 24.78 24.93
CA ASN A 400 -21.23 26.16 25.34
C ASN A 400 -21.26 26.24 26.89
N PHE A 401 -20.13 26.59 27.48
CA PHE A 401 -20.04 26.75 28.93
C PHE A 401 -20.57 28.11 29.44
N GLY A 402 -21.25 28.88 28.58
CA GLY A 402 -21.78 30.19 28.89
C GLY A 402 -20.79 31.07 29.61
N SER A 403 -20.28 32.13 29.01
CA SER A 403 -19.54 33.12 29.78
C SER A 403 -20.46 33.68 30.84
N THR A 404 -20.36 33.18 32.09
CA THR A 404 -20.86 33.92 33.24
C THR A 404 -20.06 35.20 33.30
N LYS A 405 -20.51 36.23 32.57
CA LYS A 405 -20.09 37.59 32.91
C LYS A 405 -20.42 37.76 34.36
N ALA A 406 -19.42 37.68 35.23
CA ALA A 406 -19.58 38.13 36.61
C ALA A 406 -20.11 39.54 36.55
N LYS A 407 -21.31 39.75 37.13
CA LYS A 407 -21.88 41.05 37.41
C LYS A 407 -21.06 41.75 38.48
#